data_01b6259ca39d20e2a3188a5e00e4e53c
#
_entry.id   01b6259ca39d20e2a3188a5e00e4e53c
#
_cell.length_a   1.000
_cell.length_b   1.000
_cell.length_c   1.000
_cell.angle_alpha   90.00
_cell.angle_beta   90.00
_cell.angle_gamma   90.00
#
_symmetry.space_group_name_H-M   'P 1'
#
loop_
_entity.id
_entity.type
_entity.pdbx_description
1 polymer ?
#
loop_
_entity_poly.entity_id
_entity_poly.type
_entity_poly.pdbx_seq_one_letter_code
_entity_poly.pdbx_strand_id
1 'polypeptide(L)'
;MKCRVCGAELKKDGELCNNCLNRLQQEEAIRGDKTPVYGFKSTFILGYELLRHCEQIGIVIFMIALILSVDLSYWKYAVIIGCAFAIFGILYLFYDKFSINSVSCTIYRTKLIYTTGRIRKKVKVIPFSEIEEIFYNQGNAQKLFNVGTILIKRKTMNIFEKNIFVESVKNIEDVFGKIKEVFK
;
A
#
# COMPACT_ATOMS: atom_id res chain seq x y z
N MET A 1 -18.55 24.58 -21.18
CA MET A 1 -17.32 25.31 -20.76
C MET A 1 -16.19 24.35 -20.53
N LYS A 2 -14.93 24.79 -20.60
CA LYS A 2 -13.75 23.91 -20.40
C LYS A 2 -12.99 24.35 -19.14
N CYS A 3 -12.48 23.39 -18.40
CA CYS A 3 -11.64 23.62 -17.23
C CYS A 3 -10.35 24.39 -17.63
N ARG A 4 -10.03 25.48 -16.94
CA ARG A 4 -8.85 26.31 -17.24
C ARG A 4 -7.51 25.60 -17.06
N VAL A 5 -7.46 24.51 -16.29
CA VAL A 5 -6.21 23.81 -15.98
C VAL A 5 -5.99 22.58 -16.87
N CYS A 6 -7.02 21.77 -17.12
CA CYS A 6 -6.87 20.51 -17.85
C CYS A 6 -7.68 20.41 -19.15
N GLY A 7 -8.50 21.44 -19.48
CA GLY A 7 -9.32 21.47 -20.69
C GLY A 7 -10.54 20.54 -20.70
N ALA A 8 -10.82 19.81 -19.62
CA ALA A 8 -11.96 18.89 -19.53
C ALA A 8 -13.29 19.66 -19.58
N GLU A 9 -14.33 19.07 -20.19
CA GLU A 9 -15.67 19.66 -20.24
C GLU A 9 -16.30 19.72 -18.84
N LEU A 10 -16.84 20.89 -18.50
CA LEU A 10 -17.52 21.15 -17.21
C LEU A 10 -19.02 20.93 -17.36
N LYS A 11 -19.61 20.17 -16.44
CA LYS A 11 -21.07 19.92 -16.39
C LYS A 11 -21.87 21.08 -15.77
N LYS A 12 -21.23 22.02 -15.08
CA LYS A 12 -21.80 23.21 -14.45
C LYS A 12 -20.85 24.40 -14.58
N ASP A 13 -21.36 25.60 -14.42
CA ASP A 13 -20.58 26.82 -14.39
C ASP A 13 -19.59 26.85 -13.24
N GLY A 14 -18.36 26.48 -13.53
CA GLY A 14 -17.24 26.48 -12.61
C GLY A 14 -15.95 26.68 -13.37
N GLU A 15 -15.00 27.40 -12.78
CA GLU A 15 -13.72 27.69 -13.42
C GLU A 15 -12.80 26.44 -13.48
N LEU A 16 -13.04 25.45 -12.62
CA LEU A 16 -12.22 24.25 -12.46
C LEU A 16 -13.07 22.99 -12.39
N CYS A 17 -12.61 21.90 -12.98
CA CYS A 17 -13.22 20.59 -12.78
C CYS A 17 -12.88 20.04 -11.38
N ASN A 18 -13.72 19.13 -10.87
CA ASN A 18 -13.54 18.55 -9.53
C ASN A 18 -12.14 17.94 -9.32
N ASN A 19 -11.54 17.36 -10.36
CA ASN A 19 -10.18 16.80 -10.26
C ASN A 19 -9.12 17.89 -10.08
N CYS A 20 -9.24 19.01 -10.81
CA CYS A 20 -8.30 20.12 -10.68
C CYS A 20 -8.51 20.88 -9.37
N LEU A 21 -9.78 21.07 -8.96
CA LEU A 21 -10.10 21.67 -7.67
C LEU A 21 -9.53 20.85 -6.50
N ASN A 22 -9.77 19.55 -6.50
CA ASN A 22 -9.22 18.65 -5.49
C ASN A 22 -7.68 18.65 -5.47
N ARG A 23 -7.04 18.72 -6.65
CA ARG A 23 -5.59 18.80 -6.76
C ARG A 23 -5.04 20.10 -6.19
N LEU A 24 -5.65 21.24 -6.50
CA LEU A 24 -5.25 22.53 -5.95
C LEU A 24 -5.47 22.59 -4.43
N GLN A 25 -6.60 22.10 -3.94
CA GLN A 25 -6.85 22.01 -2.49
C GLN A 25 -5.83 21.11 -1.79
N GLN A 26 -5.40 20.01 -2.43
CA GLN A 26 -4.34 19.15 -1.91
C GLN A 26 -2.99 19.86 -1.91
N GLU A 27 -2.65 20.60 -2.97
CA GLU A 27 -1.40 21.37 -3.06
C GLU A 27 -1.37 22.50 -2.02
N GLU A 28 -2.48 23.22 -1.81
CA GLU A 28 -2.60 24.25 -0.76
C GLU A 28 -2.52 23.66 0.64
N ALA A 29 -3.17 22.52 0.88
CA ALA A 29 -3.08 21.80 2.13
C ALA A 29 -1.64 21.32 2.42
N ILE A 30 -0.88 20.95 1.38
CA ILE A 30 0.55 20.59 1.52
C ILE A 30 1.39 21.83 1.85
N ARG A 31 1.11 22.98 1.22
CA ARG A 31 1.88 24.22 1.42
C ARG A 31 1.68 24.87 2.80
N GLY A 32 0.50 24.71 3.40
CA GLY A 32 0.15 25.37 4.67
C GLY A 32 0.95 24.90 5.89
N ASP A 33 1.52 23.69 5.84
CA ASP A 33 2.29 23.12 6.95
C ASP A 33 3.64 22.63 6.39
N LYS A 34 4.67 23.47 6.48
CA LYS A 34 5.92 23.30 5.73
C LYS A 34 6.86 22.24 6.29
N THR A 35 6.74 21.90 7.57
CA THR A 35 7.66 20.96 8.22
C THR A 35 6.95 19.67 8.63
N PRO A 36 7.33 18.52 8.06
CA PRO A 36 6.81 17.24 8.53
C PRO A 36 7.32 16.97 9.96
N VAL A 37 6.41 16.52 10.82
CA VAL A 37 6.75 16.13 12.19
C VAL A 37 7.34 14.73 12.20
N TYR A 38 6.72 13.82 11.46
CA TYR A 38 7.17 12.43 11.36
C TYR A 38 6.74 11.81 10.03
N GLY A 39 7.54 10.89 9.54
CA GLY A 39 7.23 10.14 8.32
C GLY A 39 7.62 8.68 8.43
N PHE A 40 6.79 7.80 7.89
CA PHE A 40 7.07 6.37 7.79
C PHE A 40 6.60 5.83 6.43
N LYS A 41 7.14 4.69 6.05
CA LYS A 41 6.83 4.06 4.76
C LYS A 41 6.71 2.57 4.90
N SER A 42 5.95 1.97 3.99
CA SER A 42 5.99 0.52 3.78
C SER A 42 7.38 0.11 3.28
N THR A 43 7.86 -1.04 3.75
CA THR A 43 9.20 -1.55 3.41
C THR A 43 9.07 -2.99 2.95
N PHE A 44 9.55 -3.28 1.75
CA PHE A 44 9.59 -4.65 1.24
C PHE A 44 10.66 -5.45 1.99
N ILE A 45 10.26 -6.56 2.60
CA ILE A 45 11.14 -7.51 3.27
C ILE A 45 10.96 -8.88 2.61
N LEU A 46 11.97 -9.31 1.85
CA LEU A 46 11.90 -10.52 1.03
C LEU A 46 11.49 -11.76 1.84
N GLY A 47 12.05 -11.96 3.02
CA GLY A 47 11.71 -13.12 3.86
C GLY A 47 10.24 -13.12 4.30
N TYR A 48 9.70 -11.98 4.66
CA TYR A 48 8.28 -11.84 5.03
C TYR A 48 7.36 -12.09 3.82
N GLU A 49 7.68 -11.54 2.65
CA GLU A 49 6.87 -11.75 1.46
C GLU A 49 6.92 -13.19 0.97
N LEU A 50 8.09 -13.85 1.04
CA LEU A 50 8.20 -15.29 0.75
C LEU A 50 7.34 -16.12 1.70
N LEU A 51 7.34 -15.83 3.00
CA LEU A 51 6.51 -16.54 3.97
C LEU A 51 5.02 -16.28 3.72
N ARG A 52 4.65 -15.06 3.35
CA ARG A 52 3.27 -14.69 3.01
C ARG A 52 2.73 -15.47 1.81
N HIS A 53 3.61 -15.81 0.87
CA HIS A 53 3.26 -16.57 -0.33
C HIS A 53 3.59 -18.08 -0.25
N CYS A 54 3.99 -18.59 0.92
CA CYS A 54 4.38 -20.00 1.07
C CYS A 54 3.25 -20.98 0.72
N GLU A 55 1.99 -20.63 0.97
CA GLU A 55 0.85 -21.46 0.59
C GLU A 55 0.76 -21.63 -0.93
N GLN A 56 0.96 -20.55 -1.69
CA GLN A 56 0.93 -20.58 -3.16
C GLN A 56 2.09 -21.44 -3.71
N ILE A 57 3.28 -21.30 -3.12
CA ILE A 57 4.44 -22.13 -3.48
C ILE A 57 4.16 -23.60 -3.16
N GLY A 58 3.54 -23.90 -2.02
CA GLY A 58 3.14 -25.25 -1.63
C GLY A 58 2.18 -25.90 -2.62
N ILE A 59 1.18 -25.16 -3.09
CA ILE A 59 0.22 -25.64 -4.11
C ILE A 59 0.95 -26.00 -5.40
N VAL A 60 1.89 -25.19 -5.86
CA VAL A 60 2.66 -25.44 -7.09
C VAL A 60 3.51 -26.70 -6.95
N ILE A 61 4.20 -26.86 -5.83
CA ILE A 61 5.01 -28.08 -5.55
C ILE A 61 4.12 -29.31 -5.52
N PHE A 62 2.95 -29.23 -4.88
CA PHE A 62 1.99 -30.32 -4.82
C PHE A 62 1.47 -30.71 -6.20
N MET A 63 1.14 -29.75 -7.07
CA MET A 63 0.70 -30.00 -8.45
C MET A 63 1.80 -30.68 -9.28
N ILE A 64 3.05 -30.26 -9.15
CA ILE A 64 4.20 -30.90 -9.80
C ILE A 64 4.34 -32.36 -9.33
N ALA A 65 4.27 -32.59 -8.02
CA ALA A 65 4.35 -33.93 -7.44
C ALA A 65 3.23 -34.85 -7.95
N LEU A 66 2.00 -34.33 -8.07
CA LEU A 66 0.87 -35.09 -8.66
C LEU A 66 1.14 -35.48 -10.12
N ILE A 67 1.65 -34.60 -10.95
CA ILE A 67 1.97 -34.88 -12.35
C ILE A 67 3.02 -36.00 -12.42
N LEU A 68 4.06 -35.94 -11.60
CA LEU A 68 5.13 -36.95 -11.56
C LEU A 68 4.66 -38.29 -11.01
N SER A 69 3.65 -38.31 -10.13
CA SER A 69 3.10 -39.55 -9.57
C SER A 69 2.28 -40.38 -10.55
N VAL A 70 1.73 -39.74 -11.60
CA VAL A 70 0.91 -40.43 -12.62
C VAL A 70 1.80 -41.24 -13.57
N ASP A 71 2.85 -40.65 -14.11
CA ASP A 71 3.81 -41.33 -14.96
C ASP A 71 5.11 -40.50 -15.05
N LEU A 72 6.25 -41.14 -14.84
CA LEU A 72 7.56 -40.50 -14.94
C LEU A 72 7.86 -39.96 -16.35
N SER A 73 7.17 -40.48 -17.38
CA SER A 73 7.33 -39.98 -18.76
C SER A 73 6.94 -38.49 -18.91
N TYR A 74 6.11 -37.97 -18.01
CA TYR A 74 5.67 -36.57 -18.01
C TYR A 74 6.64 -35.58 -17.35
N TRP A 75 7.83 -36.03 -16.94
CA TRP A 75 8.82 -35.18 -16.26
C TRP A 75 9.18 -33.92 -17.05
N LYS A 76 9.19 -33.99 -18.39
CA LYS A 76 9.46 -32.81 -19.24
C LYS A 76 8.41 -31.72 -19.06
N TYR A 77 7.14 -32.09 -18.99
CA TYR A 77 6.05 -31.15 -18.77
C TYR A 77 6.08 -30.59 -17.36
N ALA A 78 6.41 -31.39 -16.35
CA ALA A 78 6.58 -30.94 -14.97
C ALA A 78 7.68 -29.89 -14.86
N VAL A 79 8.82 -30.07 -15.55
CA VAL A 79 9.93 -29.09 -15.60
C VAL A 79 9.48 -27.80 -16.27
N ILE A 80 8.81 -27.86 -17.43
CA ILE A 80 8.33 -26.68 -18.13
C ILE A 80 7.36 -25.87 -17.26
N ILE A 81 6.41 -26.55 -16.63
CA ILE A 81 5.44 -25.94 -15.72
C ILE A 81 6.17 -25.31 -14.51
N GLY A 82 7.09 -26.03 -13.89
CA GLY A 82 7.89 -25.53 -12.77
C GLY A 82 8.68 -24.28 -13.12
N CYS A 83 9.36 -24.27 -14.27
CA CYS A 83 10.08 -23.10 -14.77
C CYS A 83 9.15 -21.90 -15.02
N ALA A 84 7.99 -22.12 -15.61
CA ALA A 84 7.01 -21.06 -15.84
C ALA A 84 6.54 -20.45 -14.51
N PHE A 85 6.19 -21.26 -13.52
CA PHE A 85 5.81 -20.76 -12.20
C PHE A 85 6.95 -20.05 -11.47
N ALA A 86 8.19 -20.51 -11.59
CA ALA A 86 9.35 -19.83 -11.01
C ALA A 86 9.53 -18.43 -11.61
N ILE A 87 9.41 -18.30 -12.95
CA ILE A 87 9.50 -17.01 -13.63
C ILE A 87 8.36 -16.09 -13.16
N PHE A 88 7.13 -16.56 -13.14
CA PHE A 88 5.98 -15.79 -12.65
C PHE A 88 6.15 -15.37 -11.19
N GLY A 89 6.64 -16.27 -10.33
CA GLY A 89 6.92 -15.97 -8.92
C GLY A 89 7.95 -14.86 -8.76
N ILE A 90 9.05 -14.91 -9.53
CA ILE A 90 10.07 -13.85 -9.51
C ILE A 90 9.49 -12.51 -9.98
N LEU A 91 8.75 -12.50 -11.09
CA LEU A 91 8.10 -11.29 -11.60
C LEU A 91 7.10 -10.72 -10.58
N TYR A 92 6.36 -11.59 -9.90
CA TYR A 92 5.41 -11.20 -8.86
C TYR A 92 6.12 -10.57 -7.64
N LEU A 93 7.24 -11.13 -7.17
CA LEU A 93 8.04 -10.54 -6.09
C LEU A 93 8.61 -9.16 -6.47
N PHE A 94 9.05 -8.99 -7.72
CA PHE A 94 9.45 -7.68 -8.23
C PHE A 94 8.27 -6.71 -8.22
N TYR A 95 7.11 -7.15 -8.67
CA TYR A 95 5.88 -6.37 -8.65
C TYR A 95 5.53 -5.93 -7.22
N ASP A 96 5.57 -6.82 -6.24
CA ASP A 96 5.29 -6.52 -4.83
C ASP A 96 6.30 -5.54 -4.24
N LYS A 97 7.60 -5.71 -4.53
CA LYS A 97 8.64 -4.79 -4.10
C LYS A 97 8.34 -3.35 -4.52
N PHE A 98 7.97 -3.13 -5.79
CA PHE A 98 7.61 -1.80 -6.28
C PHE A 98 6.29 -1.29 -5.67
N SER A 99 5.33 -2.17 -5.42
CA SER A 99 4.04 -1.83 -4.83
C SER A 99 4.20 -1.34 -3.40
N ILE A 100 4.81 -2.15 -2.58
CA ILE A 100 4.99 -1.90 -1.15
C ILE A 100 5.82 -0.63 -0.93
N ASN A 101 6.96 -0.51 -1.60
CA ASN A 101 7.84 0.65 -1.46
C ASN A 101 7.23 1.96 -1.98
N SER A 102 6.12 1.91 -2.71
CA SER A 102 5.45 3.11 -3.22
C SER A 102 4.50 3.77 -2.21
N VAL A 103 4.28 3.12 -1.07
CA VAL A 103 3.38 3.61 -0.02
C VAL A 103 4.19 4.34 1.04
N SER A 104 3.81 5.59 1.31
CA SER A 104 4.39 6.40 2.39
C SER A 104 3.33 7.22 3.09
N CYS A 105 3.59 7.48 4.36
CA CYS A 105 2.74 8.29 5.19
C CYS A 105 3.59 9.37 5.88
N THR A 106 3.17 10.62 5.76
CA THR A 106 3.86 11.76 6.37
C THR A 106 2.88 12.50 7.27
N ILE A 107 3.25 12.69 8.52
CA ILE A 107 2.45 13.34 9.55
C ILE A 107 2.95 14.78 9.71
N TYR A 108 2.02 15.70 9.64
CA TYR A 108 2.20 17.12 9.93
C TYR A 108 1.46 17.46 11.23
N ARG A 109 1.53 18.71 11.67
CA ARG A 109 0.86 19.14 12.93
C ARG A 109 -0.67 19.03 12.90
N THR A 110 -1.28 19.19 11.73
CA THR A 110 -2.75 19.29 11.59
C THR A 110 -3.34 18.24 10.66
N LYS A 111 -2.49 17.51 9.94
CA LYS A 111 -2.90 16.61 8.87
C LYS A 111 -1.91 15.45 8.68
N LEU A 112 -2.42 14.41 8.07
CA LEU A 112 -1.66 13.24 7.62
C LEU A 112 -1.72 13.19 6.10
N ILE A 113 -0.59 13.02 5.44
CA ILE A 113 -0.49 12.86 3.99
C ILE A 113 -0.14 11.41 3.69
N TYR A 114 -1.08 10.72 3.06
CA TYR A 114 -0.92 9.36 2.58
C TYR A 114 -0.62 9.37 1.09
N THR A 115 0.53 8.82 0.71
CA THR A 115 0.95 8.73 -0.69
C THR A 115 1.02 7.28 -1.10
N THR A 116 0.40 6.95 -2.22
CA THR A 116 0.42 5.60 -2.81
C THR A 116 0.48 5.70 -4.34
N GLY A 117 0.85 4.61 -4.99
CA GLY A 117 0.87 4.49 -6.44
C GLY A 117 2.28 4.42 -7.02
N ARG A 118 2.44 3.50 -7.99
CA ARG A 118 3.73 3.15 -8.62
C ARG A 118 4.14 4.14 -9.68
N ILE A 119 3.27 4.36 -10.67
CA ILE A 119 3.53 5.20 -11.85
C ILE A 119 2.91 6.58 -11.62
N ARG A 120 1.66 6.62 -11.15
CA ARG A 120 0.96 7.86 -10.78
C ARG A 120 0.80 7.88 -9.27
N LYS A 121 1.56 8.74 -8.62
CA LYS A 121 1.42 8.96 -7.18
C LYS A 121 0.06 9.59 -6.89
N LYS A 122 -0.75 8.90 -6.09
CA LYS A 122 -1.99 9.43 -5.54
C LYS A 122 -1.67 9.93 -4.14
N VAL A 123 -1.90 11.21 -3.91
CA VAL A 123 -1.71 11.85 -2.61
C VAL A 123 -3.07 12.08 -2.00
N LYS A 124 -3.28 11.61 -0.78
CA LYS A 124 -4.50 11.82 -0.01
C LYS A 124 -4.15 12.59 1.25
N VAL A 125 -4.70 13.77 1.39
CA VAL A 125 -4.54 14.60 2.59
C VAL A 125 -5.70 14.33 3.53
N ILE A 126 -5.39 14.02 4.79
CA ILE A 126 -6.35 13.64 5.81
C ILE A 126 -6.17 14.57 7.00
N PRO A 127 -7.08 15.50 7.25
CA PRO A 127 -7.06 16.32 8.45
C PRO A 127 -7.20 15.45 9.70
N PHE A 128 -6.57 15.81 10.80
CA PHE A 128 -6.71 15.05 12.05
C PHE A 128 -8.13 15.00 12.57
N SER A 129 -8.95 16.02 12.30
CA SER A 129 -10.37 16.04 12.62
C SER A 129 -11.18 14.91 11.98
N GLU A 130 -10.72 14.39 10.83
CA GLU A 130 -11.33 13.26 10.14
C GLU A 130 -10.81 11.91 10.62
N ILE A 131 -9.76 11.85 11.42
CA ILE A 131 -9.22 10.62 11.97
C ILE A 131 -10.04 10.25 13.21
N GLU A 132 -10.59 9.04 13.21
CA GLU A 132 -11.32 8.49 14.34
C GLU A 132 -10.36 7.80 15.32
N GLU A 133 -9.50 6.96 14.75
CA GLU A 133 -8.57 6.14 15.51
C GLU A 133 -7.37 5.70 14.64
N ILE A 134 -6.21 5.54 15.26
CA ILE A 134 -5.05 4.90 14.65
C ILE A 134 -4.62 3.74 15.53
N PHE A 135 -4.51 2.56 14.95
CA PHE A 135 -3.99 1.39 15.64
C PHE A 135 -3.08 0.58 14.72
N TYR A 136 -2.32 -0.32 15.30
CA TYR A 136 -1.51 -1.26 14.52
C TYR A 136 -1.93 -2.69 14.80
N ASN A 137 -1.71 -3.53 13.82
CA ASN A 137 -1.88 -4.96 13.91
C ASN A 137 -0.58 -5.66 13.49
N GLN A 138 -0.22 -6.71 14.21
CA GLN A 138 0.97 -7.49 13.95
C GLN A 138 0.67 -8.97 14.12
N GLY A 139 0.55 -9.68 13.01
CA GLY A 139 0.40 -11.15 13.00
C GLY A 139 1.70 -11.87 13.39
N ASN A 140 1.61 -13.18 13.66
CA ASN A 140 2.78 -13.99 14.08
C ASN A 140 3.93 -13.94 13.07
N ALA A 141 3.65 -14.07 11.79
CA ALA A 141 4.64 -13.93 10.73
C ALA A 141 5.28 -12.54 10.70
N GLN A 142 4.48 -11.49 10.91
CA GLN A 142 4.96 -10.12 10.94
C GLN A 142 5.90 -9.86 12.14
N LYS A 143 5.64 -10.48 13.28
CA LYS A 143 6.51 -10.40 14.47
C LYS A 143 7.92 -10.93 14.20
N LEU A 144 8.04 -12.05 13.48
CA LEU A 144 9.34 -12.63 13.11
C LEU A 144 10.22 -11.67 12.32
N PHE A 145 9.63 -10.81 11.50
CA PHE A 145 10.34 -9.86 10.64
C PHE A 145 10.31 -8.42 11.18
N ASN A 146 9.77 -8.21 12.38
CA ASN A 146 9.59 -6.91 13.01
C ASN A 146 8.89 -5.90 12.08
N VAL A 147 7.82 -6.36 11.42
CA VAL A 147 6.93 -5.55 10.58
C VAL A 147 5.51 -5.60 11.12
N GLY A 148 4.69 -4.65 10.70
CA GLY A 148 3.27 -4.64 11.03
C GLY A 148 2.48 -3.79 10.05
N THR A 149 1.18 -3.71 10.29
CA THR A 149 0.24 -2.91 9.50
C THR A 149 -0.35 -1.81 10.38
N ILE A 150 -0.19 -0.55 9.96
CA ILE A 150 -0.87 0.58 10.60
C ILE A 150 -2.21 0.76 9.92
N LEU A 151 -3.25 0.85 10.72
CA LEU A 151 -4.60 1.09 10.28
C LEU A 151 -5.07 2.45 10.80
N ILE A 152 -5.47 3.30 9.85
CA ILE A 152 -5.99 4.64 10.12
C ILE A 152 -7.48 4.62 9.80
N LYS A 153 -8.31 4.72 10.82
CA LYS A 153 -9.76 4.74 10.72
C LYS A 153 -10.25 6.17 10.61
N ARG A 154 -11.07 6.46 9.61
CA ARG A 154 -11.59 7.80 9.33
C ARG A 154 -13.06 7.92 9.66
N LYS A 155 -13.46 9.10 10.10
CA LYS A 155 -14.87 9.52 10.32
C LYS A 155 -15.53 9.82 8.96
N THR A 156 -15.76 8.82 8.12
CA THR A 156 -16.40 9.01 6.81
C THR A 156 -17.56 8.04 6.65
N MET A 157 -18.62 8.49 5.97
CA MET A 157 -19.76 7.61 5.63
C MET A 157 -19.43 6.66 4.48
N ASN A 158 -18.40 6.94 3.70
CA ASN A 158 -18.00 6.08 2.59
C ASN A 158 -17.20 4.89 3.11
N ILE A 159 -17.79 3.69 3.05
CA ILE A 159 -17.22 2.43 3.56
C ILE A 159 -15.86 2.13 2.91
N PHE A 160 -15.69 2.40 1.62
CA PHE A 160 -14.44 2.15 0.89
C PHE A 160 -13.30 3.10 1.27
N GLU A 161 -13.61 4.24 1.88
CA GLU A 161 -12.62 5.23 2.30
C GLU A 161 -12.40 5.27 3.81
N LYS A 162 -13.16 4.49 4.56
CA LYS A 162 -13.16 4.50 6.02
C LYS A 162 -11.81 4.06 6.60
N ASN A 163 -11.18 3.08 5.98
CA ASN A 163 -9.95 2.48 6.48
C ASN A 163 -8.80 2.67 5.50
N ILE A 164 -7.66 3.13 6.01
CA ILE A 164 -6.41 3.22 5.27
C ILE A 164 -5.41 2.28 5.91
N PHE A 165 -4.88 1.36 5.12
CA PHE A 165 -3.90 0.38 5.55
C PHE A 165 -2.53 0.78 5.04
N VAL A 166 -1.54 0.84 5.94
CA VAL A 166 -0.13 0.97 5.60
C VAL A 166 0.54 -0.32 6.04
N GLU A 167 0.71 -1.24 5.09
CA GLU A 167 1.25 -2.57 5.33
C GLU A 167 2.78 -2.56 5.35
N SER A 168 3.36 -3.62 5.94
CA SER A 168 4.81 -3.87 5.95
C SER A 168 5.64 -2.69 6.50
N VAL A 169 5.15 -2.05 7.56
CA VAL A 169 5.89 -0.99 8.28
C VAL A 169 6.90 -1.65 9.19
N LYS A 170 8.19 -1.35 8.98
CA LYS A 170 9.29 -1.87 9.80
C LYS A 170 9.32 -1.20 11.17
N ASN A 171 9.72 -1.93 12.21
CA ASN A 171 9.80 -1.47 13.60
C ASN A 171 8.47 -0.85 14.06
N ILE A 172 7.38 -1.60 13.89
CA ILE A 172 6.01 -1.10 14.02
C ILE A 172 5.72 -0.48 15.38
N GLU A 173 6.26 -1.04 16.47
CA GLU A 173 6.04 -0.54 17.83
C GLU A 173 6.65 0.84 18.03
N ASP A 174 7.87 1.04 17.56
CA ASP A 174 8.60 2.31 17.59
C ASP A 174 7.88 3.40 16.77
N VAL A 175 7.48 3.01 15.54
CA VAL A 175 6.74 3.90 14.63
C VAL A 175 5.41 4.30 15.26
N PHE A 176 4.69 3.36 15.83
CA PHE A 176 3.40 3.61 16.47
C PHE A 176 3.54 4.47 17.74
N GLY A 177 4.59 4.25 18.53
CA GLY A 177 4.93 5.10 19.69
C GLY A 177 5.08 6.56 19.28
N LYS A 178 5.88 6.84 18.25
CA LYS A 178 6.07 8.20 17.68
C LYS A 178 4.78 8.80 17.12
N ILE A 179 3.94 7.98 16.47
CA ILE A 179 2.62 8.43 16.00
C ILE A 179 1.76 8.88 17.18
N LYS A 180 1.70 8.11 18.26
CA LYS A 180 0.94 8.47 19.46
C LYS A 180 1.40 9.77 20.12
N GLU A 181 2.70 10.05 20.10
CA GLU A 181 3.25 11.30 20.63
C GLU A 181 2.78 12.53 19.84
N VAL A 182 2.64 12.40 18.53
CA VAL A 182 2.17 13.50 17.66
C VAL A 182 0.65 13.72 17.78
N PHE A 183 -0.10 12.68 18.14
CA PHE A 183 -1.57 12.74 18.28
C PHE A 183 -2.05 13.08 19.69
N LYS A 184 -1.17 13.26 20.65
CA LYS A 184 -1.48 13.80 22.00
C LYS A 184 -1.57 15.32 21.96
#